data_cc1af76846198f23347f666282419456
#
_entry.id   cc1af76846198f23347f666282419456
#
_cell.length_a   1.000
_cell.length_b   1.000
_cell.length_c   1.000
_cell.angle_alpha   90.00
_cell.angle_beta   90.00
_cell.angle_gamma   90.00
#
_symmetry.space_group_name_H-M   'P 1'
#
loop_
_entity.id
_entity.type
_entity.pdbx_description
1 polymer ?
#
loop_
_entity_poly.entity_id
_entity_poly.type
_entity_poly.pdbx_seq_one_letter_code
_entity_poly.pdbx_strand_id
1 'polypeptide(L)'
;MEKKIIVNWLVKANVCPGLFYGTPAQDGFLIRIRTPGGWLNSKQGALIAQLLKAWGSEALQVTNRGNLQIRGVQNPPSLEVLQTLQNLGLAAFDPRIDHLRNIMASPTAGIDPQELIDTRPLVQKLDYFIQNHPSIIELSPKFSIGIDGGGKVGIGTRSPIAWEHRYNEIQLLAITIDDHINSTSDLYFQLALGGDKNLYHTSILIRLENCLSVVAALVKVYIDYVQQNPLQTGKKPRMKHLLKDWGVENYLEAVKAELEYPLNLIFDPEKTVLKTVNPLPSQPYAHLGIHPQRQAKLSYLGLSLKLGKLSADQLLELVEISETFGSGQLRLTPWQTILIPDIPNQKIPELLLKLAPFGLSNSLVDAGIVACAGKPGCAAAATETQIHALILADDLKEQLTLNSPVNIHLTGCDKLCAQPSPAEITLLGTIIEQNGKKVEGYQVYIGKGQDSLNHKVCEGKLVDILPLIKKVCVDLNKTKPE
;
A
#
# COMPACT_ATOMS: atom_id res chain seq x y z
N MET A 1 -7.79 -31.82 -31.06
CA MET A 1 -8.52 -31.87 -29.78
C MET A 1 -7.78 -30.97 -28.82
N GLU A 2 -8.14 -29.69 -28.79
CA GLU A 2 -7.62 -28.74 -27.80
C GLU A 2 -8.20 -29.10 -26.45
N LYS A 3 -7.33 -29.48 -25.53
CA LYS A 3 -7.71 -29.58 -24.11
C LYS A 3 -8.12 -28.17 -23.65
N LYS A 4 -9.42 -27.91 -23.56
CA LYS A 4 -9.96 -26.81 -22.77
C LYS A 4 -9.42 -26.98 -21.34
N ILE A 5 -8.35 -26.28 -21.01
CA ILE A 5 -7.95 -26.08 -19.62
C ILE A 5 -9.04 -25.17 -19.07
N ILE A 6 -10.04 -25.77 -18.47
CA ILE A 6 -10.98 -25.07 -17.58
C ILE A 6 -10.09 -24.57 -16.44
N VAL A 7 -9.76 -23.30 -16.45
CA VAL A 7 -9.15 -22.65 -15.29
C VAL A 7 -10.22 -22.59 -14.23
N ASN A 8 -10.43 -23.71 -13.53
CA ASN A 8 -11.10 -23.66 -12.25
C ASN A 8 -10.23 -22.76 -11.38
N TRP A 9 -10.75 -21.63 -10.95
CA TRP A 9 -10.11 -20.87 -9.88
C TRP A 9 -9.82 -21.85 -8.75
N LEU A 10 -8.56 -22.20 -8.65
CA LEU A 10 -8.13 -23.11 -7.59
C LEU A 10 -8.38 -22.38 -6.29
N VAL A 11 -9.44 -22.76 -5.60
CA VAL A 11 -9.69 -22.38 -4.20
C VAL A 11 -8.59 -23.03 -3.38
N LYS A 12 -7.39 -22.44 -3.38
CA LYS A 12 -6.32 -22.87 -2.47
C LYS A 12 -6.55 -22.16 -1.15
N ALA A 13 -6.87 -22.92 -0.13
CA ALA A 13 -6.84 -22.43 1.24
C ALA A 13 -5.46 -21.81 1.52
N ASN A 14 -5.45 -20.62 2.15
CA ASN A 14 -4.25 -19.90 2.59
C ASN A 14 -3.41 -19.17 1.50
N VAL A 15 -3.92 -18.96 0.30
CA VAL A 15 -3.27 -18.10 -0.71
C VAL A 15 -3.87 -16.69 -0.65
N CYS A 16 -3.04 -15.65 -0.80
CA CYS A 16 -3.56 -14.29 -0.99
C CYS A 16 -4.31 -14.18 -2.31
N PRO A 17 -5.41 -13.39 -2.39
CA PRO A 17 -6.12 -13.17 -3.64
C PRO A 17 -5.17 -12.70 -4.73
N GLY A 18 -5.30 -13.24 -5.92
CA GLY A 18 -4.59 -12.89 -7.14
C GLY A 18 -5.52 -12.99 -8.33
N LEU A 19 -4.99 -12.88 -9.55
CA LEU A 19 -5.77 -13.06 -10.78
C LEU A 19 -6.11 -14.53 -11.05
N PHE A 20 -5.19 -15.42 -10.69
CA PHE A 20 -5.32 -16.86 -10.89
C PHE A 20 -6.01 -17.57 -9.72
N TYR A 21 -6.27 -16.86 -8.63
CA TYR A 21 -6.84 -17.39 -7.39
C TYR A 21 -7.85 -16.39 -6.84
N GLY A 22 -9.13 -16.63 -7.05
CA GLY A 22 -10.19 -15.85 -6.42
C GLY A 22 -10.37 -16.28 -4.96
N THR A 23 -10.51 -15.33 -4.05
CA THR A 23 -10.91 -15.63 -2.68
C THR A 23 -12.42 -15.49 -2.57
N PRO A 24 -13.16 -16.56 -2.17
CA PRO A 24 -14.60 -16.47 -1.99
C PRO A 24 -14.97 -15.43 -0.93
N ALA A 25 -16.00 -14.64 -1.23
CA ALA A 25 -16.61 -13.67 -0.34
C ALA A 25 -18.14 -13.74 -0.49
N GLN A 26 -18.89 -13.02 0.35
CA GLN A 26 -20.36 -13.07 0.29
C GLN A 26 -20.92 -12.44 -0.98
N ASP A 27 -20.22 -11.47 -1.53
CA ASP A 27 -20.56 -10.70 -2.74
C ASP A 27 -20.02 -11.32 -4.04
N GLY A 28 -19.36 -12.47 -3.99
CA GLY A 28 -18.68 -13.10 -5.13
C GLY A 28 -17.22 -13.39 -4.82
N PHE A 29 -16.35 -13.33 -5.82
CA PHE A 29 -14.92 -13.51 -5.59
C PHE A 29 -14.20 -12.18 -5.44
N LEU A 30 -13.19 -12.21 -4.59
CA LEU A 30 -12.18 -11.17 -4.43
C LEU A 30 -10.96 -11.55 -5.25
N ILE A 31 -10.53 -10.69 -6.15
CA ILE A 31 -9.27 -10.81 -6.89
C ILE A 31 -8.35 -9.62 -6.60
N ARG A 32 -7.07 -9.80 -6.89
CA ARG A 32 -6.08 -8.75 -6.69
C ARG A 32 -5.08 -8.72 -7.85
N ILE A 33 -4.88 -7.53 -8.43
CA ILE A 33 -3.89 -7.27 -9.46
C ILE A 33 -2.67 -6.66 -8.77
N ARG A 34 -1.50 -7.26 -8.98
CA ARG A 34 -0.24 -6.73 -8.46
C ARG A 34 0.31 -5.69 -9.42
N THR A 35 0.65 -4.55 -8.86
CA THR A 35 1.22 -3.40 -9.55
C THR A 35 2.53 -3.03 -8.87
N PRO A 36 3.65 -3.71 -9.18
CA PRO A 36 4.95 -3.42 -8.57
C PRO A 36 5.29 -1.93 -8.66
N GLY A 37 5.55 -1.30 -7.50
CA GLY A 37 5.74 0.15 -7.38
C GLY A 37 4.47 1.00 -7.45
N GLY A 38 3.30 0.42 -7.73
CA GLY A 38 2.03 1.15 -7.80
C GLY A 38 1.80 1.88 -9.14
N TRP A 39 2.55 1.60 -10.20
CA TRP A 39 2.43 2.32 -11.47
C TRP A 39 1.54 1.61 -12.47
N LEU A 40 0.75 2.40 -13.21
CA LEU A 40 -0.10 1.97 -14.32
C LEU A 40 0.13 2.92 -15.50
N ASN A 41 0.21 2.37 -16.70
CA ASN A 41 0.08 3.15 -17.92
C ASN A 41 -1.38 3.18 -18.41
N SER A 42 -1.68 4.04 -19.35
CA SER A 42 -3.01 4.23 -19.91
C SER A 42 -3.62 2.94 -20.47
N LYS A 43 -2.83 2.12 -21.18
CA LYS A 43 -3.31 0.83 -21.74
C LYS A 43 -3.72 -0.15 -20.64
N GLN A 44 -2.93 -0.22 -19.56
CA GLN A 44 -3.24 -1.05 -18.39
C GLN A 44 -4.51 -0.53 -17.70
N GLY A 45 -4.63 0.78 -17.48
CA GLY A 45 -5.80 1.40 -16.87
C GLY A 45 -7.07 1.17 -17.69
N ALA A 46 -7.01 1.37 -19.01
CA ALA A 46 -8.13 1.14 -19.92
C ALA A 46 -8.60 -0.32 -19.92
N LEU A 47 -7.67 -1.29 -19.97
CA LEU A 47 -8.01 -2.71 -19.87
C LEU A 47 -8.70 -3.03 -18.54
N ILE A 48 -8.15 -2.55 -17.41
CA ILE A 48 -8.76 -2.79 -16.10
C ILE A 48 -10.17 -2.24 -16.02
N ALA A 49 -10.42 -1.04 -16.56
CA ALA A 49 -11.74 -0.45 -16.59
C ALA A 49 -12.75 -1.27 -17.44
N GLN A 50 -12.31 -1.79 -18.58
CA GLN A 50 -13.11 -2.69 -19.40
C GLN A 50 -13.43 -4.00 -18.67
N LEU A 51 -12.46 -4.57 -17.96
CA LEU A 51 -12.66 -5.78 -17.18
C LEU A 51 -13.62 -5.57 -16.00
N LEU A 52 -13.60 -4.42 -15.34
CA LEU A 52 -14.58 -4.10 -14.29
C LEU A 52 -16.01 -4.19 -14.84
N LYS A 53 -16.27 -3.59 -16.01
CA LYS A 53 -17.58 -3.67 -16.68
C LYS A 53 -17.94 -5.11 -17.06
N ALA A 54 -17.00 -5.83 -17.64
CA ALA A 54 -17.22 -7.22 -18.08
C ALA A 54 -17.47 -8.20 -16.93
N TRP A 55 -16.87 -7.94 -15.77
CA TRP A 55 -17.06 -8.76 -14.55
C TRP A 55 -18.26 -8.35 -13.70
N GLY A 56 -18.97 -7.29 -14.10
CA GLY A 56 -20.11 -6.76 -13.34
C GLY A 56 -19.71 -6.19 -11.98
N SER A 57 -18.45 -5.79 -11.82
CA SER A 57 -17.99 -5.19 -10.58
C SER A 57 -18.24 -3.68 -10.58
N GLU A 58 -18.81 -3.15 -9.51
CA GLU A 58 -19.13 -1.72 -9.40
C GLU A 58 -17.88 -0.84 -9.37
N ALA A 59 -16.82 -1.30 -8.73
CA ALA A 59 -15.58 -0.55 -8.56
C ALA A 59 -14.39 -1.44 -8.25
N LEU A 60 -13.21 -0.96 -8.60
CA LEU A 60 -11.95 -1.43 -8.00
C LEU A 60 -11.61 -0.62 -6.75
N GLN A 61 -10.71 -1.15 -5.94
CA GLN A 61 -10.16 -0.47 -4.76
C GLN A 61 -8.65 -0.48 -4.81
N VAL A 62 -8.02 0.68 -4.61
CA VAL A 62 -6.58 0.80 -4.35
C VAL A 62 -6.30 0.26 -2.95
N THR A 63 -5.31 -0.61 -2.82
CA THR A 63 -4.95 -1.21 -1.52
C THR A 63 -3.90 -0.37 -0.79
N ASN A 64 -3.76 -0.61 0.51
CA ASN A 64 -2.72 0.02 1.33
C ASN A 64 -1.27 -0.39 0.97
N ARG A 65 -1.07 -1.08 -0.14
CA ARG A 65 0.24 -1.41 -0.74
C ARG A 65 0.37 -0.95 -2.18
N GLY A 66 -0.52 -0.05 -2.63
CA GLY A 66 -0.52 0.45 -4.01
C GLY A 66 -0.89 -0.61 -5.05
N ASN A 67 -1.53 -1.72 -4.67
CA ASN A 67 -2.09 -2.70 -5.60
C ASN A 67 -3.58 -2.44 -5.85
N LEU A 68 -4.18 -3.17 -6.79
CA LEU A 68 -5.61 -3.10 -7.07
C LEU A 68 -6.34 -4.32 -6.55
N GLN A 69 -7.55 -4.11 -6.03
CA GLN A 69 -8.44 -5.15 -5.55
C GLN A 69 -9.81 -4.97 -6.20
N ILE A 70 -10.40 -6.07 -6.69
CA ILE A 70 -11.72 -6.10 -7.31
C ILE A 70 -12.56 -7.12 -6.56
N ARG A 71 -13.78 -6.74 -6.19
CA ARG A 71 -14.75 -7.58 -5.48
C ARG A 71 -15.98 -7.83 -6.35
N GLY A 72 -16.81 -8.77 -5.94
CA GLY A 72 -18.07 -9.08 -6.62
C GLY A 72 -17.89 -9.80 -7.95
N VAL A 73 -16.67 -10.31 -8.24
CA VAL A 73 -16.41 -11.03 -9.49
C VAL A 73 -17.12 -12.37 -9.45
N GLN A 74 -17.98 -12.63 -10.44
CA GLN A 74 -18.83 -13.83 -10.45
C GLN A 74 -18.13 -15.01 -11.13
N ASN A 75 -17.30 -14.76 -12.13
CA ASN A 75 -16.62 -15.78 -12.91
C ASN A 75 -15.13 -15.51 -13.00
N PRO A 76 -14.29 -16.58 -13.06
CA PRO A 76 -12.85 -16.43 -13.27
C PRO A 76 -12.56 -15.72 -14.60
N PRO A 77 -11.44 -14.97 -14.70
CA PRO A 77 -10.97 -14.45 -15.97
C PRO A 77 -10.79 -15.58 -17.01
N SER A 78 -11.18 -15.33 -18.26
CA SER A 78 -10.89 -16.26 -19.35
C SER A 78 -9.39 -16.36 -19.60
N LEU A 79 -8.95 -17.44 -20.29
CA LEU A 79 -7.54 -17.61 -20.65
C LEU A 79 -7.04 -16.42 -21.51
N GLU A 80 -7.85 -15.93 -22.43
CA GLU A 80 -7.54 -14.79 -23.29
C GLU A 80 -7.32 -13.51 -22.46
N VAL A 81 -8.19 -13.26 -21.46
CA VAL A 81 -8.05 -12.13 -20.53
C VAL A 81 -6.75 -12.27 -19.73
N LEU A 82 -6.44 -13.47 -19.21
CA LEU A 82 -5.21 -13.71 -18.45
C LEU A 82 -3.96 -13.48 -19.31
N GLN A 83 -3.95 -13.96 -20.57
CA GLN A 83 -2.85 -13.72 -21.51
C GLN A 83 -2.68 -12.23 -21.82
N THR A 84 -3.78 -11.51 -22.00
CA THR A 84 -3.74 -10.04 -22.21
C THR A 84 -3.15 -9.33 -21.00
N LEU A 85 -3.55 -9.71 -19.78
CA LEU A 85 -3.00 -9.15 -18.54
C LEU A 85 -1.51 -9.48 -18.38
N GLN A 86 -1.08 -10.70 -18.74
CA GLN A 86 0.33 -11.10 -18.77
C GLN A 86 1.15 -10.26 -19.76
N ASN A 87 0.66 -10.09 -20.98
CA ASN A 87 1.32 -9.30 -22.03
C ASN A 87 1.47 -7.81 -21.63
N LEU A 88 0.55 -7.29 -20.81
CA LEU A 88 0.64 -5.95 -20.26
C LEU A 88 1.41 -5.86 -18.93
N GLY A 89 1.96 -6.97 -18.43
CA GLY A 89 2.72 -7.01 -17.18
C GLY A 89 1.87 -6.91 -15.91
N LEU A 90 0.53 -7.01 -16.02
CA LEU A 90 -0.40 -7.00 -14.89
C LEU A 90 -0.59 -8.36 -14.21
N ALA A 91 -0.12 -9.43 -14.84
CA ALA A 91 -0.10 -10.78 -14.30
C ALA A 91 1.27 -11.43 -14.54
N ALA A 92 1.71 -12.29 -13.63
CA ALA A 92 2.91 -13.10 -13.84
C ALA A 92 2.67 -14.20 -14.90
N PHE A 93 3.73 -14.61 -15.63
CA PHE A 93 3.64 -15.73 -16.54
C PHE A 93 3.43 -17.06 -15.79
N ASP A 94 4.09 -17.24 -14.63
CA ASP A 94 3.81 -18.36 -13.73
C ASP A 94 2.70 -17.95 -12.73
N PRO A 95 1.50 -18.57 -12.82
CA PRO A 95 0.39 -18.27 -11.91
C PRO A 95 0.73 -18.44 -10.42
N ARG A 96 1.72 -19.30 -10.09
CA ARG A 96 2.06 -19.64 -8.71
C ARG A 96 2.80 -18.52 -7.98
N ILE A 97 3.44 -17.60 -8.72
CA ILE A 97 4.22 -16.49 -8.15
C ILE A 97 3.55 -15.13 -8.29
N ASP A 98 2.44 -15.04 -9.02
CA ASP A 98 1.75 -13.76 -9.28
C ASP A 98 1.49 -12.95 -7.99
N HIS A 99 1.05 -13.61 -6.93
CA HIS A 99 0.76 -12.97 -5.65
C HIS A 99 2.00 -12.51 -4.86
N LEU A 100 3.21 -12.95 -5.25
CA LEU A 100 4.48 -12.57 -4.62
C LEU A 100 5.10 -11.30 -5.22
N ARG A 101 4.60 -10.81 -6.35
CA ARG A 101 5.03 -9.57 -6.99
C ARG A 101 4.61 -8.32 -6.18
N ASN A 102 4.80 -8.38 -4.88
CA ASN A 102 4.32 -7.37 -3.93
C ASN A 102 5.48 -6.42 -3.56
N ILE A 103 5.82 -5.52 -4.48
CA ILE A 103 6.86 -4.51 -4.31
C ILE A 103 6.19 -3.16 -4.11
N MET A 104 6.49 -2.49 -3.01
CA MET A 104 5.99 -1.17 -2.66
C MET A 104 7.10 -0.13 -2.85
N ALA A 105 6.82 0.95 -3.57
CA ALA A 105 7.74 2.06 -3.74
C ALA A 105 7.01 3.40 -3.52
N SER A 106 7.78 4.49 -3.40
CA SER A 106 7.19 5.82 -3.33
C SER A 106 6.35 6.10 -4.59
N PRO A 107 5.12 6.60 -4.43
CA PRO A 107 4.32 6.98 -5.59
C PRO A 107 4.89 8.15 -6.36
N THR A 108 5.78 8.93 -5.76
CA THR A 108 6.48 10.05 -6.38
C THR A 108 7.89 9.71 -6.86
N ALA A 109 8.26 8.41 -6.90
CA ALA A 109 9.57 7.98 -7.40
C ALA A 109 9.86 8.53 -8.80
N GLY A 110 11.04 9.10 -8.98
CA GLY A 110 11.52 9.74 -10.23
C GLY A 110 10.98 11.15 -10.48
N ILE A 111 10.08 11.66 -9.65
CA ILE A 111 9.48 12.99 -9.82
C ILE A 111 9.57 13.88 -8.56
N ASP A 112 9.83 13.32 -7.39
CA ASP A 112 9.97 14.06 -6.14
C ASP A 112 11.26 14.90 -6.16
N PRO A 113 11.19 16.24 -5.99
CA PRO A 113 12.39 17.08 -5.95
C PRO A 113 13.36 16.74 -4.81
N GLN A 114 12.86 16.12 -3.74
CA GLN A 114 13.63 15.81 -2.54
C GLN A 114 14.12 14.35 -2.50
N GLU A 115 13.73 13.49 -3.44
CA GLU A 115 14.21 12.12 -3.43
C GLU A 115 15.70 12.03 -3.73
N LEU A 116 16.38 11.15 -3.01
CA LEU A 116 17.81 10.92 -3.16
C LEU A 116 18.11 10.12 -4.43
N ILE A 117 17.22 9.20 -4.80
CA ILE A 117 17.38 8.33 -5.95
C ILE A 117 16.03 7.89 -6.54
N ASP A 118 15.96 7.86 -7.88
CA ASP A 118 14.85 7.22 -8.60
C ASP A 118 14.86 5.70 -8.41
N THR A 119 13.89 5.18 -7.70
CA THR A 119 13.80 3.76 -7.37
C THR A 119 13.11 2.91 -8.44
N ARG A 120 12.52 3.50 -9.48
CA ARG A 120 11.78 2.78 -10.54
C ARG A 120 12.61 1.70 -11.24
N PRO A 121 13.87 1.93 -11.62
CA PRO A 121 14.69 0.89 -12.25
C PRO A 121 14.96 -0.31 -11.31
N LEU A 122 15.12 -0.06 -10.00
CA LEU A 122 15.33 -1.12 -9.01
C LEU A 122 14.06 -1.96 -8.83
N VAL A 123 12.88 -1.31 -8.79
CA VAL A 123 11.58 -2.03 -8.73
C VAL A 123 11.41 -2.96 -9.92
N GLN A 124 11.73 -2.50 -11.14
CA GLN A 124 11.64 -3.32 -12.35
C GLN A 124 12.60 -4.53 -12.31
N LYS A 125 13.84 -4.34 -11.85
CA LYS A 125 14.80 -5.43 -11.67
C LYS A 125 14.34 -6.46 -10.64
N LEU A 126 13.75 -6.01 -9.53
CA LEU A 126 13.23 -6.89 -8.49
C LEU A 126 11.95 -7.63 -8.92
N ASP A 127 11.05 -6.99 -9.67
CA ASP A 127 9.90 -7.68 -10.24
C ASP A 127 10.33 -8.75 -11.26
N TYR A 128 11.29 -8.43 -12.11
CA TYR A 128 11.90 -9.40 -13.03
C TYR A 128 12.55 -10.57 -12.26
N PHE A 129 13.30 -10.28 -11.21
CA PHE A 129 13.88 -11.30 -10.32
C PHE A 129 12.81 -12.22 -9.75
N ILE A 130 11.74 -11.68 -9.16
CA ILE A 130 10.64 -12.47 -8.60
C ILE A 130 10.03 -13.39 -9.66
N GLN A 131 9.81 -12.89 -10.88
CA GLN A 131 9.18 -13.65 -11.94
C GLN A 131 10.06 -14.77 -12.52
N ASN A 132 11.39 -14.65 -12.40
CA ASN A 132 12.35 -15.59 -12.98
C ASN A 132 13.03 -16.52 -11.97
N HIS A 133 12.62 -16.51 -10.70
CA HIS A 133 13.13 -17.40 -9.66
C HIS A 133 12.03 -18.35 -9.15
N PRO A 134 11.90 -19.55 -9.74
CA PRO A 134 10.80 -20.46 -9.38
C PRO A 134 10.76 -20.86 -7.91
N SER A 135 11.91 -20.91 -7.21
CA SER A 135 11.97 -21.23 -5.78
C SER A 135 11.30 -20.21 -4.88
N ILE A 136 11.05 -19.01 -5.38
CA ILE A 136 10.36 -17.94 -4.61
C ILE A 136 8.93 -18.34 -4.22
N ILE A 137 8.35 -19.32 -4.92
CA ILE A 137 7.05 -19.90 -4.58
C ILE A 137 7.03 -20.44 -3.14
N GLU A 138 8.18 -20.81 -2.58
CA GLU A 138 8.27 -21.32 -1.22
C GLU A 138 8.03 -20.24 -0.15
N LEU A 139 8.11 -18.97 -0.49
CA LEU A 139 7.83 -17.88 0.43
C LEU A 139 6.34 -17.79 0.79
N SER A 140 6.08 -17.15 1.93
CA SER A 140 4.73 -16.85 2.38
C SER A 140 3.99 -15.96 1.36
N PRO A 141 2.69 -16.15 1.11
CA PRO A 141 1.88 -15.26 0.29
C PRO A 141 1.84 -13.80 0.77
N LYS A 142 2.36 -13.52 1.95
CA LYS A 142 2.49 -12.17 2.52
C LYS A 142 3.86 -11.56 2.31
N PHE A 143 4.76 -12.24 1.60
CA PHE A 143 6.07 -11.70 1.23
C PHE A 143 5.91 -10.34 0.53
N SER A 144 6.77 -9.40 0.88
CA SER A 144 6.77 -8.07 0.28
C SER A 144 8.13 -7.39 0.42
N ILE A 145 8.46 -6.57 -0.56
CA ILE A 145 9.66 -5.72 -0.59
C ILE A 145 9.20 -4.27 -0.60
N GLY A 146 9.83 -3.42 0.22
CA GLY A 146 9.62 -1.97 0.23
C GLY A 146 10.88 -1.24 -0.20
N ILE A 147 10.74 -0.22 -1.04
CA ILE A 147 11.85 0.60 -1.51
C ILE A 147 11.49 2.06 -1.37
N ASP A 148 12.23 2.78 -0.55
CA ASP A 148 12.03 4.20 -0.28
C ASP A 148 13.22 5.00 -0.81
N GLY A 149 12.99 5.88 -1.76
CA GLY A 149 14.01 6.73 -2.38
C GLY A 149 14.41 7.96 -1.55
N GLY A 150 13.89 8.12 -0.34
CA GLY A 150 14.26 9.20 0.59
C GLY A 150 13.57 10.56 0.31
N GLY A 151 12.59 10.62 -0.59
CA GLY A 151 11.86 11.85 -0.91
C GLY A 151 10.85 12.30 0.15
N LYS A 152 10.15 13.40 -0.12
CA LYS A 152 9.08 13.95 0.74
C LYS A 152 7.94 12.95 0.96
N VAL A 153 7.60 12.21 -0.09
CA VAL A 153 6.59 11.14 -0.06
C VAL A 153 7.29 9.79 -0.04
N GLY A 154 7.28 9.14 1.12
CA GLY A 154 7.83 7.78 1.28
C GLY A 154 6.80 6.70 1.00
N ILE A 155 7.00 5.55 1.65
CA ILE A 155 6.09 4.39 1.59
C ILE A 155 5.40 4.12 2.95
N GLY A 156 5.41 5.09 3.85
CA GLY A 156 4.83 4.98 5.19
C GLY A 156 5.76 4.34 6.23
N THR A 157 7.05 4.13 5.96
CA THR A 157 8.02 3.59 6.93
C THR A 157 8.82 4.67 7.66
N ARG A 158 8.86 5.88 7.11
CA ARG A 158 9.51 7.06 7.70
C ARG A 158 8.52 8.04 8.33
N SER A 159 7.24 7.71 8.35
CA SER A 159 6.23 8.58 8.95
C SER A 159 6.43 8.67 10.46
N PRO A 160 6.33 9.86 11.08
CA PRO A 160 6.31 10.00 12.52
C PRO A 160 5.02 9.47 13.15
N ILE A 161 4.03 9.12 12.34
CA ILE A 161 2.70 8.68 12.76
C ILE A 161 2.58 7.18 12.68
N ALA A 162 2.44 6.51 13.81
CA ALA A 162 2.47 5.05 13.93
C ALA A 162 1.43 4.31 13.07
N TRP A 163 0.20 4.86 12.90
CA TRP A 163 -0.83 4.20 12.09
C TRP A 163 -0.54 4.22 10.58
N GLU A 164 0.40 5.05 10.13
CA GLU A 164 0.84 5.07 8.74
C GLU A 164 1.91 4.03 8.41
N HIS A 165 2.52 3.43 9.42
CA HIS A 165 3.62 2.51 9.18
C HIS A 165 3.19 1.33 8.29
N ARG A 166 3.95 1.08 7.22
CA ARG A 166 3.75 0.02 6.22
C ARG A 166 5.00 -0.85 6.18
N TYR A 167 5.04 -1.87 7.05
CA TYR A 167 6.20 -2.75 7.11
C TYR A 167 6.20 -3.76 5.97
N ASN A 168 7.34 -3.89 5.31
CA ASN A 168 7.64 -4.93 4.33
C ASN A 168 8.63 -5.92 4.95
N GLU A 169 8.65 -7.16 4.47
CA GLU A 169 9.57 -8.17 5.03
C GLU A 169 11.03 -7.83 4.70
N ILE A 170 11.30 -7.24 3.54
CA ILE A 170 12.59 -6.63 3.18
C ILE A 170 12.32 -5.16 2.86
N GLN A 171 13.09 -4.27 3.45
CA GLN A 171 12.95 -2.83 3.27
C GLN A 171 14.30 -2.21 2.92
N LEU A 172 14.33 -1.44 1.84
CA LEU A 172 15.47 -0.65 1.40
C LEU A 172 15.13 0.84 1.52
N LEU A 173 15.89 1.58 2.32
CA LEU A 173 15.75 3.02 2.51
C LEU A 173 16.98 3.74 1.98
N ALA A 174 16.83 4.61 1.00
CA ALA A 174 17.91 5.47 0.50
C ALA A 174 18.34 6.45 1.59
N ILE A 175 19.65 6.51 1.83
CA ILE A 175 20.31 7.45 2.74
C ILE A 175 21.58 7.98 2.11
N THR A 176 22.06 9.12 2.57
CA THR A 176 23.37 9.66 2.22
C THR A 176 24.32 9.56 3.40
N ILE A 177 25.60 9.36 3.11
CA ILE A 177 26.70 9.42 4.08
C ILE A 177 27.63 10.54 3.66
N ASP A 178 27.79 11.53 4.53
CA ASP A 178 28.70 12.63 4.30
C ASP A 178 30.12 12.23 4.78
N ASP A 179 31.06 12.18 3.85
CA ASP A 179 32.47 12.10 4.15
C ASP A 179 33.04 13.49 4.35
N HIS A 180 33.21 13.89 5.60
CA HIS A 180 33.75 15.20 5.95
C HIS A 180 35.22 15.40 5.56
N ILE A 181 35.96 14.30 5.30
CA ILE A 181 37.36 14.36 4.90
C ILE A 181 37.50 14.69 3.42
N ASN A 182 36.67 14.05 2.58
CA ASN A 182 36.73 14.20 1.12
C ASN A 182 35.67 15.13 0.57
N SER A 183 34.82 15.71 1.42
CA SER A 183 33.67 16.56 1.01
C SER A 183 32.76 15.88 -0.04
N THR A 184 32.66 14.54 0.01
CA THR A 184 31.78 13.74 -0.85
C THR A 184 30.60 13.23 -0.05
N SER A 185 29.49 13.09 -0.72
CA SER A 185 28.29 12.47 -0.17
C SER A 185 27.96 11.23 -0.99
N ASP A 186 28.08 10.06 -0.37
CA ASP A 186 27.80 8.79 -1.03
C ASP A 186 26.39 8.32 -0.72
N LEU A 187 25.72 7.75 -1.73
CA LEU A 187 24.38 7.21 -1.63
C LEU A 187 24.38 5.72 -1.36
N TYR A 188 23.60 5.30 -0.38
CA TYR A 188 23.41 3.90 0.00
C TYR A 188 21.92 3.61 0.24
N PHE A 189 21.59 2.32 0.25
CA PHE A 189 20.35 1.84 0.81
C PHE A 189 20.61 1.18 2.17
N GLN A 190 20.00 1.69 3.23
CA GLN A 190 19.96 1.03 4.52
C GLN A 190 18.97 -0.14 4.44
N LEU A 191 19.44 -1.33 4.85
CA LEU A 191 18.60 -2.51 4.96
C LEU A 191 17.81 -2.47 6.26
N ALA A 192 16.51 -2.76 6.17
CA ALA A 192 15.69 -3.08 7.33
C ALA A 192 14.85 -4.33 7.07
N LEU A 193 14.51 -5.07 8.12
CA LEU A 193 13.77 -6.32 8.07
C LEU A 193 12.47 -6.22 8.85
N GLY A 194 11.36 -6.61 8.23
CA GLY A 194 10.02 -6.55 8.82
C GLY A 194 9.74 -7.73 9.74
N GLY A 195 9.61 -7.46 11.03
CA GLY A 195 9.13 -8.41 12.01
C GLY A 195 7.61 -8.54 12.03
N ASP A 196 7.01 -8.60 13.21
CA ASP A 196 5.53 -8.68 13.36
C ASP A 196 4.89 -7.29 13.23
N LYS A 197 5.25 -6.38 14.13
CA LYS A 197 4.76 -4.99 14.16
C LYS A 197 5.88 -3.96 14.11
N ASN A 198 7.13 -4.42 13.98
CA ASN A 198 8.32 -3.59 14.01
C ASN A 198 9.15 -3.78 12.74
N LEU A 199 9.86 -2.73 12.38
CA LEU A 199 10.90 -2.75 11.35
C LEU A 199 12.26 -2.74 12.07
N TYR A 200 13.06 -3.77 11.85
CA TYR A 200 14.42 -3.85 12.41
C TYR A 200 15.38 -3.16 11.45
N HIS A 201 15.78 -1.95 11.79
CA HIS A 201 16.82 -1.23 11.07
C HIS A 201 18.17 -1.88 11.36
N THR A 202 18.85 -2.34 10.31
CA THR A 202 20.18 -2.94 10.43
C THR A 202 21.26 -1.88 10.21
N SER A 203 22.50 -2.21 10.55
CA SER A 203 23.69 -1.39 10.21
C SER A 203 24.20 -1.64 8.77
N ILE A 204 23.48 -2.45 7.97
CA ILE A 204 23.90 -2.80 6.62
C ILE A 204 23.53 -1.70 5.64
N LEU A 205 24.56 -1.23 4.93
CA LEU A 205 24.46 -0.25 3.86
C LEU A 205 24.82 -0.92 2.54
N ILE A 206 23.94 -0.74 1.55
CA ILE A 206 24.02 -1.42 0.25
C ILE A 206 24.15 -0.38 -0.83
N ARG A 207 25.17 -0.49 -1.69
CA ARG A 207 25.24 0.33 -2.91
C ARG A 207 24.14 -0.10 -3.90
N LEU A 208 23.66 0.84 -4.73
CA LEU A 208 22.60 0.60 -5.67
C LEU A 208 22.84 -0.64 -6.57
N GLU A 209 24.06 -0.77 -7.07
CA GLU A 209 24.45 -1.89 -7.95
C GLU A 209 24.34 -3.25 -7.27
N ASN A 210 24.46 -3.31 -5.95
CA ASN A 210 24.42 -4.53 -5.15
C ASN A 210 23.04 -4.86 -4.56
N CYS A 211 22.05 -3.97 -4.71
CA CYS A 211 20.73 -4.17 -4.10
C CYS A 211 20.06 -5.47 -4.58
N LEU A 212 20.16 -5.80 -5.87
CA LEU A 212 19.53 -6.99 -6.42
C LEU A 212 20.17 -8.27 -5.87
N SER A 213 21.50 -8.36 -5.83
CA SER A 213 22.23 -9.54 -5.33
C SER A 213 22.02 -9.73 -3.83
N VAL A 214 22.01 -8.65 -3.05
CA VAL A 214 21.69 -8.72 -1.61
C VAL A 214 20.27 -9.18 -1.36
N VAL A 215 19.28 -8.65 -2.10
CA VAL A 215 17.89 -9.12 -1.98
C VAL A 215 17.76 -10.59 -2.40
N ALA A 216 18.48 -11.03 -3.45
CA ALA A 216 18.51 -12.43 -3.86
C ALA A 216 19.07 -13.35 -2.77
N ALA A 217 20.17 -12.95 -2.14
CA ALA A 217 20.75 -13.70 -1.01
C ALA A 217 19.82 -13.75 0.21
N LEU A 218 19.20 -12.61 0.57
CA LEU A 218 18.18 -12.56 1.62
C LEU A 218 17.02 -13.52 1.34
N VAL A 219 16.51 -13.52 0.12
CA VAL A 219 15.42 -14.40 -0.32
C VAL A 219 15.84 -15.85 -0.27
N LYS A 220 17.05 -16.20 -0.74
CA LYS A 220 17.56 -17.56 -0.73
C LYS A 220 17.63 -18.14 0.68
N VAL A 221 18.30 -17.45 1.62
CA VAL A 221 18.38 -17.89 3.01
C VAL A 221 17.01 -17.98 3.67
N TYR A 222 16.09 -17.07 3.33
CA TYR A 222 14.71 -17.12 3.83
C TYR A 222 13.96 -18.36 3.29
N ILE A 223 14.14 -18.72 2.03
CA ILE A 223 13.57 -19.94 1.44
C ILE A 223 14.10 -21.18 2.16
N ASP A 224 15.41 -21.26 2.38
CA ASP A 224 16.05 -22.38 3.08
C ASP A 224 15.47 -22.55 4.51
N TYR A 225 15.29 -21.43 5.22
CA TYR A 225 14.61 -21.44 6.52
C TYR A 225 13.16 -21.96 6.43
N VAL A 226 12.38 -21.49 5.46
CA VAL A 226 10.97 -21.88 5.27
C VAL A 226 10.85 -23.39 5.01
N GLN A 227 11.74 -23.95 4.20
CA GLN A 227 11.75 -25.37 3.87
C GLN A 227 12.13 -26.26 5.08
N GLN A 228 13.03 -25.79 5.93
CA GLN A 228 13.48 -26.51 7.11
C GLN A 228 12.53 -26.39 8.30
N ASN A 229 11.65 -25.38 8.33
CA ASN A 229 10.82 -25.07 9.49
C ASN A 229 9.32 -24.98 9.13
N PRO A 230 8.67 -26.06 8.62
CA PRO A 230 7.26 -26.03 8.27
C PRO A 230 6.39 -25.83 9.52
N LEU A 231 5.40 -24.92 9.43
CA LEU A 231 4.45 -24.71 10.53
C LEU A 231 3.41 -25.83 10.58
N GLN A 232 3.04 -26.26 11.80
CA GLN A 232 1.98 -27.28 12.02
C GLN A 232 0.63 -26.89 11.40
N THR A 233 0.39 -25.60 11.19
CA THR A 233 -0.84 -25.08 10.57
C THR A 233 -0.91 -25.27 9.05
N GLY A 234 0.12 -25.83 8.42
CA GLY A 234 0.27 -25.92 6.96
C GLY A 234 0.51 -24.56 6.27
N LYS A 235 0.63 -23.47 7.04
CA LYS A 235 1.00 -22.15 6.51
C LYS A 235 2.52 -22.05 6.42
N LYS A 236 3.00 -21.29 5.42
CA LYS A 236 4.43 -21.03 5.29
C LYS A 236 4.91 -20.04 6.37
N PRO A 237 6.08 -20.28 6.99
CA PRO A 237 6.70 -19.31 7.88
C PRO A 237 6.86 -17.93 7.21
N ARG A 238 6.83 -16.88 8.03
CA ARG A 238 7.08 -15.50 7.63
C ARG A 238 8.41 -15.03 8.18
N MET A 239 8.94 -13.92 7.65
CA MET A 239 10.15 -13.28 8.14
C MET A 239 10.15 -13.12 9.68
N LYS A 240 9.02 -12.76 10.28
CA LYS A 240 8.89 -12.65 11.73
C LYS A 240 9.22 -13.94 12.50
N HIS A 241 8.97 -15.12 11.91
CA HIS A 241 9.31 -16.39 12.53
C HIS A 241 10.82 -16.64 12.42
N LEU A 242 11.39 -16.41 11.24
CA LEU A 242 12.84 -16.49 11.03
C LEU A 242 13.60 -15.58 12.00
N LEU A 243 13.21 -14.30 12.10
CA LEU A 243 13.86 -13.34 12.99
C LEU A 243 13.67 -13.69 14.48
N LYS A 244 12.55 -14.32 14.84
CA LYS A 244 12.31 -14.83 16.20
C LYS A 244 13.22 -16.02 16.53
N ASP A 245 13.37 -16.94 15.58
CA ASP A 245 14.06 -18.21 15.81
C ASP A 245 15.59 -18.07 15.72
N TRP A 246 16.07 -17.30 14.75
CA TRP A 246 17.51 -17.11 14.49
C TRP A 246 18.10 -15.79 15.06
N GLY A 247 17.27 -14.76 15.19
CA GLY A 247 17.72 -13.39 15.38
C GLY A 247 18.15 -12.73 14.07
N VAL A 248 18.30 -11.41 14.10
CA VAL A 248 18.71 -10.61 12.94
C VAL A 248 20.17 -10.92 12.56
N GLU A 249 21.05 -11.01 13.54
CA GLU A 249 22.49 -11.19 13.35
C GLU A 249 22.79 -12.52 12.65
N ASN A 250 22.27 -13.65 13.13
CA ASN A 250 22.50 -14.96 12.52
C ASN A 250 21.94 -15.06 11.12
N TYR A 251 20.75 -14.44 10.87
CA TYR A 251 20.20 -14.36 9.54
C TYR A 251 21.13 -13.59 8.59
N LEU A 252 21.65 -12.45 9.01
CA LEU A 252 22.56 -11.64 8.20
C LEU A 252 23.93 -12.32 7.99
N GLU A 253 24.43 -13.09 8.96
CA GLU A 253 25.65 -13.90 8.76
C GLU A 253 25.43 -14.97 7.69
N ALA A 254 24.29 -15.67 7.72
CA ALA A 254 23.95 -16.63 6.67
C ALA A 254 23.81 -15.95 5.28
N VAL A 255 23.26 -14.74 5.23
CA VAL A 255 23.15 -13.96 3.98
C VAL A 255 24.53 -13.55 3.46
N LYS A 256 25.46 -13.16 4.34
CA LYS A 256 26.84 -12.83 3.96
C LYS A 256 27.55 -14.01 3.31
N ALA A 257 27.30 -15.23 3.79
CA ALA A 257 27.89 -16.45 3.21
C ALA A 257 27.42 -16.75 1.78
N GLU A 258 26.29 -16.20 1.36
CA GLU A 258 25.75 -16.35 0.00
C GLU A 258 26.26 -15.30 -0.99
N LEU A 259 27.02 -14.32 -0.52
CA LEU A 259 27.54 -13.23 -1.35
C LEU A 259 29.02 -13.47 -1.69
N GLU A 260 29.40 -13.22 -2.94
CA GLU A 260 30.78 -13.30 -3.41
C GLU A 260 31.66 -12.11 -2.95
N TYR A 261 31.08 -11.13 -2.33
CA TYR A 261 31.73 -9.91 -1.83
C TYR A 261 31.28 -9.61 -0.40
N PRO A 262 32.11 -8.96 0.40
CA PRO A 262 31.74 -8.63 1.77
C PRO A 262 30.53 -7.70 1.78
N LEU A 263 29.50 -8.07 2.51
CA LEU A 263 28.39 -7.17 2.85
C LEU A 263 28.99 -6.15 3.83
N ASN A 264 29.36 -4.99 3.32
CA ASN A 264 30.06 -4.00 4.10
C ASN A 264 29.21 -3.54 5.29
N LEU A 265 29.58 -4.02 6.46
CA LEU A 265 29.23 -3.41 7.72
C LEU A 265 30.06 -2.12 7.80
N ILE A 266 29.53 -1.03 7.32
CA ILE A 266 30.17 0.26 7.49
C ILE A 266 29.25 1.09 8.37
N PHE A 267 29.23 0.75 9.62
CA PHE A 267 28.95 1.72 10.65
C PHE A 267 29.45 1.20 11.99
N ASP A 268 30.72 1.48 12.29
CA ASP A 268 31.17 1.57 13.66
C ASP A 268 30.93 3.02 14.09
N PRO A 269 29.86 3.31 14.85
CA PRO A 269 29.54 4.69 15.23
C PRO A 269 30.65 5.33 16.07
N GLU A 270 31.56 4.54 16.64
CA GLU A 270 32.69 5.03 17.46
C GLU A 270 33.97 5.31 16.66
N LYS A 271 34.11 4.75 15.44
CA LYS A 271 35.33 4.86 14.63
C LYS A 271 35.19 5.60 13.32
N THR A 272 33.98 5.92 12.90
CA THR A 272 33.74 6.52 11.58
C THR A 272 33.43 8.00 11.74
N VAL A 273 34.23 8.87 11.16
CA VAL A 273 33.99 10.33 11.05
C VAL A 273 32.83 10.62 10.09
N LEU A 274 32.25 9.59 9.50
CA LEU A 274 31.13 9.68 8.56
C LEU A 274 29.83 9.96 9.31
N LYS A 275 29.15 11.04 8.98
CA LYS A 275 27.82 11.35 9.49
C LYS A 275 26.76 10.81 8.54
N THR A 276 25.99 9.83 8.99
CA THR A 276 24.83 9.35 8.23
C THR A 276 23.75 10.43 8.22
N VAL A 277 23.35 10.85 7.03
CA VAL A 277 22.23 11.76 6.86
C VAL A 277 21.01 10.94 6.46
N ASN A 278 20.15 10.69 7.43
CA ASN A 278 18.87 10.04 7.16
C ASN A 278 17.93 11.00 6.44
N PRO A 279 17.13 10.50 5.52
CA PRO A 279 16.08 11.31 4.91
C PRO A 279 15.17 11.90 5.99
N LEU A 280 14.66 13.10 5.73
CA LEU A 280 13.63 13.69 6.59
C LEU A 280 12.44 12.74 6.72
N PRO A 281 11.71 12.75 7.87
CA PRO A 281 10.48 12.01 7.99
C PRO A 281 9.54 12.31 6.82
N SER A 282 8.94 11.27 6.23
CA SER A 282 7.94 11.49 5.19
C SER A 282 6.69 12.12 5.79
N GLN A 283 6.09 13.05 5.05
CA GLN A 283 4.86 13.70 5.49
C GLN A 283 3.65 12.88 5.03
N PRO A 284 2.74 12.53 5.95
CA PRO A 284 1.49 11.87 5.61
C PRO A 284 0.69 12.70 4.60
N TYR A 285 0.18 12.02 3.57
CA TYR A 285 -0.66 12.66 2.54
C TYR A 285 -0.02 13.85 1.81
N ALA A 286 1.31 14.08 1.94
CA ALA A 286 2.02 15.16 1.27
C ALA A 286 1.93 15.13 -0.26
N HIS A 287 1.42 14.03 -0.81
CA HIS A 287 1.19 13.84 -2.24
C HIS A 287 -0.16 14.36 -2.73
N LEU A 288 -1.09 14.73 -1.84
CA LEU A 288 -2.41 15.25 -2.24
C LEU A 288 -2.32 16.69 -2.72
N GLY A 289 -3.10 17.01 -3.76
CA GLY A 289 -3.07 18.31 -4.39
C GLY A 289 -2.00 18.42 -5.48
N ILE A 290 -1.67 19.67 -5.84
CA ILE A 290 -0.74 19.98 -6.92
C ILE A 290 0.62 20.24 -6.33
N HIS A 291 1.64 19.54 -6.84
CA HIS A 291 3.02 19.69 -6.39
C HIS A 291 3.98 19.78 -7.57
N PRO A 292 5.02 20.62 -7.47
CA PRO A 292 6.06 20.68 -8.48
C PRO A 292 6.84 19.36 -8.50
N GLN A 293 7.29 18.96 -9.69
CA GLN A 293 8.20 17.84 -9.89
C GLN A 293 9.65 18.31 -9.94
N ARG A 294 10.58 17.36 -9.82
CA ARG A 294 12.01 17.58 -10.11
C ARG A 294 12.23 18.08 -11.54
N GLN A 295 11.39 17.65 -12.49
CA GLN A 295 11.40 18.12 -13.88
C GLN A 295 10.78 19.50 -13.95
N ALA A 296 11.56 20.47 -14.48
CA ALA A 296 11.14 21.86 -14.57
C ALA A 296 9.83 22.03 -15.37
N LYS A 297 8.96 22.92 -14.90
CA LYS A 297 7.66 23.26 -15.51
C LYS A 297 6.63 22.12 -15.50
N LEU A 298 6.92 21.02 -14.83
CA LEU A 298 5.99 19.91 -14.62
C LEU A 298 5.54 19.85 -13.16
N SER A 299 4.30 19.44 -12.96
CA SER A 299 3.71 19.13 -11.66
C SER A 299 3.05 17.76 -11.71
N TYR A 300 2.79 17.20 -10.54
CA TYR A 300 1.86 16.08 -10.39
C TYR A 300 0.63 16.52 -9.61
N LEU A 301 -0.47 15.84 -9.84
CA LEU A 301 -1.72 16.03 -9.10
C LEU A 301 -2.05 14.77 -8.32
N GLY A 302 -2.17 14.89 -7.00
CA GLY A 302 -2.64 13.84 -6.10
C GLY A 302 -4.13 13.99 -5.81
N LEU A 303 -4.89 12.92 -6.04
CA LEU A 303 -6.33 12.85 -5.86
C LEU A 303 -6.70 11.86 -4.78
N SER A 304 -7.60 12.23 -3.89
CA SER A 304 -8.24 11.32 -2.95
C SER A 304 -9.31 10.51 -3.65
N LEU A 305 -9.54 9.31 -3.14
CA LEU A 305 -10.58 8.40 -3.64
C LEU A 305 -11.52 8.06 -2.48
N LYS A 306 -12.82 8.19 -2.67
CA LYS A 306 -13.81 7.77 -1.66
C LYS A 306 -13.60 6.30 -1.31
N LEU A 307 -13.15 6.03 -0.09
CA LEU A 307 -12.80 4.68 0.40
C LEU A 307 -11.75 3.94 -0.46
N GLY A 308 -10.90 4.69 -1.16
CA GLY A 308 -9.92 4.14 -2.08
C GLY A 308 -10.52 3.51 -3.35
N LYS A 309 -11.78 3.80 -3.69
CA LYS A 309 -12.49 3.16 -4.80
C LYS A 309 -12.54 4.04 -6.05
N LEU A 310 -12.55 3.36 -7.21
CA LEU A 310 -12.77 3.94 -8.53
C LEU A 310 -13.78 3.09 -9.29
N SER A 311 -14.80 3.72 -9.86
CA SER A 311 -15.67 3.07 -10.85
C SER A 311 -14.91 2.88 -12.18
N ALA A 312 -15.44 2.06 -13.06
CA ALA A 312 -14.88 1.88 -14.40
C ALA A 312 -14.83 3.19 -15.19
N ASP A 313 -15.88 4.02 -15.08
CA ASP A 313 -15.95 5.30 -15.79
C ASP A 313 -14.95 6.31 -15.22
N GLN A 314 -14.81 6.40 -13.89
CA GLN A 314 -13.78 7.23 -13.27
C GLN A 314 -12.36 6.82 -13.67
N LEU A 315 -12.10 5.50 -13.77
CA LEU A 315 -10.78 5.03 -14.20
C LEU A 315 -10.52 5.36 -15.69
N LEU A 316 -11.51 5.22 -16.57
CA LEU A 316 -11.39 5.61 -17.97
C LEU A 316 -11.12 7.10 -18.14
N GLU A 317 -11.83 7.93 -17.37
CA GLU A 317 -11.60 9.38 -17.39
C GLU A 317 -10.18 9.73 -16.90
N LEU A 318 -9.72 9.10 -15.82
CA LEU A 318 -8.34 9.30 -15.35
C LEU A 318 -7.30 8.87 -16.39
N VAL A 319 -7.58 7.81 -17.15
CA VAL A 319 -6.73 7.37 -18.26
C VAL A 319 -6.69 8.44 -19.35
N GLU A 320 -7.83 8.92 -19.82
CA GLU A 320 -7.93 9.97 -20.84
C GLU A 320 -7.24 11.27 -20.39
N ILE A 321 -7.48 11.68 -19.14
CA ILE A 321 -6.86 12.84 -18.53
C ILE A 321 -5.33 12.67 -18.46
N SER A 322 -4.85 11.49 -18.06
CA SER A 322 -3.41 11.24 -17.97
C SER A 322 -2.71 11.29 -19.33
N GLU A 323 -3.38 10.89 -20.40
CA GLU A 323 -2.88 10.98 -21.79
C GLU A 323 -2.92 12.43 -22.32
N THR A 324 -3.99 13.15 -22.02
CA THR A 324 -4.20 14.52 -22.54
C THR A 324 -3.33 15.56 -21.84
N PHE A 325 -3.20 15.44 -20.53
CA PHE A 325 -2.57 16.44 -19.68
C PHE A 325 -1.22 16.02 -19.12
N GLY A 326 -0.91 14.73 -19.09
CA GLY A 326 0.32 14.18 -18.51
C GLY A 326 1.07 13.28 -19.47
N SER A 327 1.69 12.22 -18.94
CA SER A 327 2.50 11.25 -19.68
C SER A 327 1.76 9.91 -19.94
N GLY A 328 0.45 9.85 -19.76
CA GLY A 328 -0.33 8.60 -19.84
C GLY A 328 -0.05 7.64 -18.69
N GLN A 329 0.43 8.15 -17.56
CA GLN A 329 0.70 7.36 -16.36
C GLN A 329 -0.27 7.71 -15.23
N LEU A 330 -0.62 6.70 -14.45
CA LEU A 330 -1.32 6.82 -13.18
C LEU A 330 -0.48 6.14 -12.10
N ARG A 331 -0.53 6.64 -10.86
CA ARG A 331 0.23 6.06 -9.76
C ARG A 331 -0.66 5.83 -8.56
N LEU A 332 -0.75 4.59 -8.15
CA LEU A 332 -1.49 4.15 -6.98
C LEU A 332 -0.64 4.37 -5.73
N THR A 333 -1.26 4.79 -4.63
CA THR A 333 -0.51 5.08 -3.42
C THR A 333 -0.85 4.14 -2.27
N PRO A 334 0.05 3.95 -1.31
CA PRO A 334 -0.23 3.21 -0.08
C PRO A 334 -1.33 3.83 0.80
N TRP A 335 -1.69 5.08 0.54
CA TRP A 335 -2.80 5.79 1.20
C TRP A 335 -4.14 5.63 0.48
N GLN A 336 -4.23 4.68 -0.47
CA GLN A 336 -5.45 4.40 -1.24
C GLN A 336 -5.95 5.60 -2.06
N THR A 337 -5.01 6.38 -2.55
CA THR A 337 -5.20 7.55 -3.41
C THR A 337 -4.55 7.31 -4.77
N ILE A 338 -4.65 8.26 -5.69
CA ILE A 338 -4.06 8.17 -7.03
C ILE A 338 -3.35 9.45 -7.42
N LEU A 339 -2.27 9.35 -8.20
CA LEU A 339 -1.55 10.49 -8.75
C LEU A 339 -1.60 10.48 -10.28
N ILE A 340 -1.64 11.68 -10.86
CA ILE A 340 -1.38 11.94 -12.28
C ILE A 340 -0.06 12.72 -12.37
N PRO A 341 1.03 12.15 -12.88
CA PRO A 341 2.31 12.83 -13.03
C PRO A 341 2.42 13.59 -14.36
N ASP A 342 3.50 14.35 -14.47
CA ASP A 342 4.02 14.98 -15.69
C ASP A 342 3.07 16.00 -16.34
N ILE A 343 2.31 16.72 -15.53
CA ILE A 343 1.37 17.74 -15.99
C ILE A 343 2.12 19.07 -16.23
N PRO A 344 2.12 19.63 -17.45
CA PRO A 344 2.62 20.98 -17.67
C PRO A 344 1.87 21.99 -16.81
N ASN A 345 2.59 22.85 -16.08
CA ASN A 345 1.99 23.78 -15.11
C ASN A 345 0.88 24.65 -15.71
N GLN A 346 1.03 25.04 -16.97
CA GLN A 346 0.04 25.86 -17.70
C GLN A 346 -1.28 25.13 -17.98
N LYS A 347 -1.30 23.80 -17.98
CA LYS A 347 -2.50 22.98 -18.21
C LYS A 347 -3.29 22.65 -16.95
N ILE A 348 -2.77 22.97 -15.76
CA ILE A 348 -3.39 22.64 -14.48
C ILE A 348 -4.81 23.21 -14.34
N PRO A 349 -5.11 24.50 -14.68
CA PRO A 349 -6.46 25.02 -14.55
C PRO A 349 -7.49 24.26 -15.40
N GLU A 350 -7.13 23.90 -16.63
CA GLU A 350 -7.99 23.13 -17.52
C GLU A 350 -8.22 21.70 -17.00
N LEU A 351 -7.17 21.05 -16.50
CA LEU A 351 -7.24 19.75 -15.88
C LEU A 351 -8.24 19.71 -14.71
N LEU A 352 -8.18 20.69 -13.80
CA LEU A 352 -9.09 20.75 -12.65
C LEU A 352 -10.54 20.90 -13.07
N LEU A 353 -10.82 21.66 -14.12
CA LEU A 353 -12.18 21.78 -14.69
C LEU A 353 -12.68 20.45 -15.28
N LYS A 354 -11.79 19.68 -15.90
CA LYS A 354 -12.12 18.34 -16.43
C LYS A 354 -12.44 17.31 -15.34
N LEU A 355 -11.76 17.36 -14.19
CA LEU A 355 -11.93 16.42 -13.08
C LEU A 355 -13.23 16.65 -12.28
N ALA A 356 -13.70 17.89 -12.19
CA ALA A 356 -14.80 18.27 -11.32
C ALA A 356 -16.10 17.44 -11.53
N PRO A 357 -16.55 17.14 -12.77
CA PRO A 357 -17.78 16.37 -13.01
C PRO A 357 -17.74 14.93 -12.47
N PHE A 358 -16.54 14.36 -12.30
CA PHE A 358 -16.37 12.97 -11.87
C PHE A 358 -16.26 12.80 -10.35
N GLY A 359 -16.36 13.89 -9.58
CA GLY A 359 -16.24 13.90 -8.13
C GLY A 359 -14.82 13.52 -7.66
N LEU A 360 -13.82 13.69 -8.52
CA LEU A 360 -12.41 13.46 -8.21
C LEU A 360 -11.78 14.77 -7.75
N SER A 361 -11.23 14.77 -6.56
CA SER A 361 -10.66 15.96 -5.93
C SER A 361 -9.54 15.57 -4.96
N ASN A 362 -8.92 16.54 -4.37
CA ASN A 362 -7.95 16.36 -3.27
C ASN A 362 -8.60 16.49 -1.89
N SER A 363 -9.84 15.98 -1.73
CA SER A 363 -10.58 16.03 -0.46
C SER A 363 -9.80 15.39 0.69
N LEU A 364 -9.46 16.18 1.70
CA LEU A 364 -8.73 15.71 2.88
C LEU A 364 -9.62 14.81 3.76
N VAL A 365 -10.94 14.98 3.71
CA VAL A 365 -11.89 14.10 4.39
C VAL A 365 -11.89 12.72 3.75
N ASP A 366 -12.05 12.64 2.41
CA ASP A 366 -12.08 11.35 1.70
C ASP A 366 -10.74 10.60 1.85
N ALA A 367 -9.63 11.31 1.89
CA ALA A 367 -8.30 10.71 2.09
C ALA A 367 -8.11 10.12 3.49
N GLY A 368 -8.73 10.71 4.52
CA GLY A 368 -8.58 10.29 5.91
C GLY A 368 -9.46 9.10 6.31
N ILE A 369 -10.54 8.81 5.57
CA ILE A 369 -11.51 7.78 5.95
C ILE A 369 -11.18 6.44 5.30
N VAL A 370 -11.01 5.41 6.14
CA VAL A 370 -10.73 4.04 5.72
C VAL A 370 -11.81 3.11 6.26
N ALA A 371 -12.37 2.24 5.41
CA ALA A 371 -13.40 1.30 5.82
C ALA A 371 -13.10 -0.13 5.32
N CYS A 372 -13.39 -1.14 6.14
CA CYS A 372 -13.34 -2.53 5.71
C CYS A 372 -14.54 -2.88 4.80
N ALA A 373 -14.61 -4.12 4.31
CA ALA A 373 -15.70 -4.54 3.42
C ALA A 373 -17.10 -4.41 4.07
N GLY A 374 -17.20 -4.59 5.40
CA GLY A 374 -18.48 -4.52 6.09
C GLY A 374 -19.51 -5.53 5.60
N LYS A 375 -20.75 -5.37 5.98
CA LYS A 375 -21.88 -6.06 5.36
C LYS A 375 -22.20 -5.38 4.00
N PRO A 376 -22.73 -6.08 3.00
CA PRO A 376 -22.91 -7.54 2.96
C PRO A 376 -21.64 -8.31 2.55
N GLY A 377 -20.52 -7.65 2.33
CA GLY A 377 -19.30 -8.25 1.76
C GLY A 377 -18.53 -9.19 2.71
N CYS A 378 -18.78 -9.14 4.03
CA CYS A 378 -18.05 -9.92 5.03
C CYS A 378 -18.97 -10.48 6.13
N ALA A 379 -19.01 -11.80 6.27
CA ALA A 379 -19.82 -12.49 7.29
C ALA A 379 -19.43 -12.17 8.75
N ALA A 380 -18.17 -11.76 8.97
CA ALA A 380 -17.70 -11.40 10.32
C ALA A 380 -18.06 -9.96 10.73
N ALA A 381 -18.56 -9.14 9.81
CA ALA A 381 -18.86 -7.75 10.09
C ALA A 381 -20.19 -7.58 10.82
N ALA A 382 -20.21 -6.77 11.88
CA ALA A 382 -21.42 -6.40 12.61
C ALA A 382 -22.20 -5.26 11.93
N THR A 383 -21.54 -4.47 11.05
CA THR A 383 -22.11 -3.24 10.47
C THR A 383 -21.80 -3.06 8.99
N GLU A 384 -22.59 -2.22 8.31
CA GLU A 384 -22.39 -1.80 6.91
C GLU A 384 -21.33 -0.68 6.80
N THR A 385 -20.09 -1.00 7.13
CA THR A 385 -19.01 0.00 7.27
C THR A 385 -18.80 0.87 6.04
N GLN A 386 -19.01 0.35 4.83
CA GLN A 386 -18.82 1.10 3.57
C GLN A 386 -19.86 2.23 3.42
N ILE A 387 -21.14 1.90 3.61
CA ILE A 387 -22.23 2.88 3.52
C ILE A 387 -22.09 3.92 4.63
N HIS A 388 -21.82 3.46 5.86
CA HIS A 388 -21.63 4.35 6.99
C HIS A 388 -20.44 5.30 6.83
N ALA A 389 -19.35 4.84 6.20
CA ALA A 389 -18.19 5.67 5.91
C ALA A 389 -18.49 6.75 4.85
N LEU A 390 -19.32 6.45 3.86
CA LEU A 390 -19.76 7.44 2.86
C LEU A 390 -20.67 8.50 3.50
N ILE A 391 -21.64 8.10 4.33
CA ILE A 391 -22.50 9.03 5.08
C ILE A 391 -21.64 9.95 5.95
N LEU A 392 -20.66 9.37 6.70
CA LEU A 392 -19.74 10.14 7.53
C LEU A 392 -18.91 11.12 6.70
N ALA A 393 -18.37 10.67 5.54
CA ALA A 393 -17.55 11.53 4.67
C ALA A 393 -18.36 12.74 4.14
N ASP A 394 -19.57 12.51 3.70
CA ASP A 394 -20.42 13.58 3.16
C ASP A 394 -20.82 14.56 4.26
N ASP A 395 -21.22 14.09 5.45
CA ASP A 395 -21.53 14.94 6.60
C ASP A 395 -20.32 15.78 7.08
N LEU A 396 -19.13 15.19 7.11
CA LEU A 396 -17.91 15.93 7.48
C LEU A 396 -17.52 16.99 6.44
N LYS A 397 -17.68 16.70 5.13
CA LYS A 397 -17.38 17.66 4.05
C LYS A 397 -18.29 18.86 4.04
N GLU A 398 -19.57 18.66 4.38
CA GLU A 398 -20.55 19.76 4.45
C GLU A 398 -20.27 20.74 5.59
N GLN A 399 -19.65 20.27 6.68
CA GLN A 399 -19.55 21.02 7.91
C GLN A 399 -18.16 21.41 8.35
N LEU A 400 -17.11 20.78 7.77
CA LEU A 400 -15.74 20.99 8.19
C LEU A 400 -14.82 21.36 7.03
N THR A 401 -13.95 22.33 7.28
CA THR A 401 -12.76 22.58 6.47
C THR A 401 -11.53 22.06 7.23
N LEU A 402 -10.85 21.08 6.66
CA LEU A 402 -9.66 20.49 7.24
C LEU A 402 -8.39 21.03 6.57
N ASN A 403 -7.33 21.26 7.36
CA ASN A 403 -5.99 21.62 6.86
C ASN A 403 -5.13 20.37 6.61
N SER A 404 -5.50 19.25 7.24
CA SER A 404 -4.85 17.96 7.04
C SER A 404 -5.85 16.81 7.23
N PRO A 405 -5.64 15.63 6.60
CA PRO A 405 -6.52 14.50 6.83
C PRO A 405 -6.54 14.07 8.29
N VAL A 406 -7.72 13.70 8.78
CA VAL A 406 -7.91 13.00 10.06
C VAL A 406 -8.17 11.55 9.75
N ASN A 407 -7.35 10.65 10.31
CA ASN A 407 -7.50 9.23 10.05
C ASN A 407 -8.68 8.64 10.84
N ILE A 408 -9.73 8.26 10.13
CA ILE A 408 -10.93 7.63 10.68
C ILE A 408 -11.08 6.24 10.11
N HIS A 409 -11.03 5.21 10.96
CA HIS A 409 -11.11 3.82 10.57
C HIS A 409 -12.44 3.21 10.98
N LEU A 410 -13.29 2.83 10.01
CA LEU A 410 -14.50 2.06 10.24
C LEU A 410 -14.20 0.58 10.01
N THR A 411 -14.36 -0.24 11.04
CA THR A 411 -14.17 -1.68 10.97
C THR A 411 -15.38 -2.44 11.48
N GLY A 412 -15.83 -3.48 10.76
CA GLY A 412 -16.99 -4.28 11.13
C GLY A 412 -16.73 -5.32 12.23
N CYS A 413 -15.46 -5.54 12.59
CA CYS A 413 -15.05 -6.49 13.65
C CYS A 413 -13.61 -6.17 14.13
N ASP A 414 -13.17 -6.87 15.16
CA ASP A 414 -11.85 -6.76 15.82
C ASP A 414 -10.63 -7.11 14.96
N LYS A 415 -10.84 -7.68 13.77
CA LYS A 415 -9.74 -8.05 12.85
C LYS A 415 -9.05 -6.85 12.21
N LEU A 416 -9.63 -5.67 12.23
CA LEU A 416 -9.07 -4.41 11.70
C LEU A 416 -8.53 -4.54 10.26
N CYS A 417 -9.28 -5.21 9.37
CA CYS A 417 -8.77 -5.64 8.06
C CYS A 417 -8.39 -4.50 7.11
N ALA A 418 -9.03 -3.34 7.21
CA ALA A 418 -8.75 -2.20 6.31
C ALA A 418 -7.48 -1.46 6.71
N GLN A 419 -7.20 -1.39 8.02
CA GLN A 419 -6.02 -0.76 8.58
C GLN A 419 -5.57 -1.54 9.81
N PRO A 420 -4.37 -2.14 9.80
CA PRO A 420 -3.93 -3.03 10.88
C PRO A 420 -3.56 -2.29 12.17
N SER A 421 -3.36 -0.98 12.10
CA SER A 421 -3.06 -0.12 13.25
C SER A 421 -4.26 0.72 13.64
N PRO A 422 -4.43 1.08 14.92
CA PRO A 422 -5.46 2.00 15.34
C PRO A 422 -5.33 3.36 14.65
N ALA A 423 -6.48 3.95 14.31
CA ALA A 423 -6.61 5.28 13.73
C ALA A 423 -6.67 6.36 14.83
N GLU A 424 -6.65 7.64 14.44
CA GLU A 424 -6.94 8.75 15.36
C GLU A 424 -8.37 8.62 15.90
N ILE A 425 -9.32 8.14 15.05
CA ILE A 425 -10.67 7.75 15.45
C ILE A 425 -10.94 6.36 14.90
N THR A 426 -11.25 5.39 15.74
CA THR A 426 -11.64 4.04 15.32
C THR A 426 -13.08 3.76 15.70
N LEU A 427 -13.90 3.41 14.71
CA LEU A 427 -15.29 3.00 14.86
C LEU A 427 -15.36 1.48 14.67
N LEU A 428 -15.45 0.75 15.79
CA LEU A 428 -15.56 -0.72 15.80
C LEU A 428 -17.03 -1.11 15.78
N GLY A 429 -17.47 -1.74 14.71
CA GLY A 429 -18.83 -2.22 14.53
C GLY A 429 -19.25 -3.22 15.61
N THR A 430 -20.42 -3.01 16.15
CA THR A 430 -21.04 -3.84 17.17
C THR A 430 -22.57 -3.85 17.00
N ILE A 431 -23.23 -4.73 17.73
CA ILE A 431 -24.68 -4.72 17.86
C ILE A 431 -25.02 -4.11 19.21
N ILE A 432 -25.77 -3.01 19.21
CA ILE A 432 -26.24 -2.31 20.39
C ILE A 432 -27.73 -2.59 20.63
N GLU A 433 -28.17 -2.45 21.87
CA GLU A 433 -29.58 -2.52 22.22
C GLU A 433 -30.15 -1.09 22.37
N GLN A 434 -31.19 -0.77 21.62
CA GLN A 434 -31.88 0.50 21.68
C GLN A 434 -33.39 0.28 21.63
N ASN A 435 -34.11 0.75 22.64
CA ASN A 435 -35.56 0.58 22.77
C ASN A 435 -36.00 -0.90 22.67
N GLY A 436 -35.25 -1.81 23.28
CA GLY A 436 -35.50 -3.26 23.25
C GLY A 436 -35.25 -3.96 21.92
N LYS A 437 -34.64 -3.27 20.94
CA LYS A 437 -34.28 -3.82 19.63
C LYS A 437 -32.76 -3.85 19.45
N LYS A 438 -32.28 -4.94 18.86
CA LYS A 438 -30.88 -5.06 18.43
C LYS A 438 -30.67 -4.30 17.13
N VAL A 439 -29.77 -3.33 17.10
CA VAL A 439 -29.44 -2.48 15.96
C VAL A 439 -27.95 -2.39 15.75
N GLU A 440 -27.52 -2.10 14.54
CA GLU A 440 -26.11 -1.80 14.24
C GLU A 440 -25.63 -0.53 14.93
N GLY A 441 -24.43 -0.56 15.48
CA GLY A 441 -23.80 0.56 16.13
C GLY A 441 -22.29 0.45 16.13
N TYR A 442 -21.63 1.39 16.75
CA TYR A 442 -20.18 1.47 16.85
C TYR A 442 -19.72 1.74 18.26
N GLN A 443 -18.67 1.06 18.66
CA GLN A 443 -17.83 1.49 19.77
C GLN A 443 -16.80 2.47 19.21
N VAL A 444 -16.71 3.65 19.86
CA VAL A 444 -15.85 4.75 19.43
C VAL A 444 -14.59 4.77 20.29
N TYR A 445 -13.45 4.71 19.62
CA TYR A 445 -12.13 4.82 20.24
C TYR A 445 -11.41 6.03 19.66
N ILE A 446 -10.79 6.85 20.54
CA ILE A 446 -10.05 8.06 20.17
C ILE A 446 -8.67 7.98 20.80
N GLY A 447 -7.62 8.19 20.00
CA GLY A 447 -6.26 8.20 20.54
C GLY A 447 -5.19 8.10 19.48
N LYS A 448 -3.94 8.29 19.91
CA LYS A 448 -2.74 8.16 19.07
C LYS A 448 -1.93 6.95 19.56
N GLY A 449 -1.58 6.04 18.66
CA GLY A 449 -0.67 4.92 18.95
C GLY A 449 -1.36 3.58 19.22
N GLN A 450 -0.56 2.58 19.63
CA GLN A 450 -1.01 1.18 19.77
C GLN A 450 -2.05 0.96 20.89
N ASP A 451 -2.09 1.84 21.89
CA ASP A 451 -2.98 1.73 23.04
C ASP A 451 -4.33 2.41 22.84
N SER A 452 -4.58 3.01 21.67
CA SER A 452 -5.82 3.76 21.42
C SER A 452 -7.10 2.92 21.50
N LEU A 453 -7.03 1.60 21.28
CA LEU A 453 -8.17 0.70 21.47
C LEU A 453 -8.45 0.33 22.94
N ASN A 454 -7.64 0.76 23.88
CA ASN A 454 -7.87 0.51 25.31
C ASN A 454 -8.87 1.51 25.92
N HIS A 455 -9.17 2.63 25.23
CA HIS A 455 -10.03 3.67 25.74
C HIS A 455 -11.27 3.87 24.85
N LYS A 456 -12.32 3.07 25.11
CA LYS A 456 -13.64 3.30 24.52
C LYS A 456 -14.24 4.57 25.11
N VAL A 457 -14.58 5.54 24.25
CA VAL A 457 -15.13 6.84 24.65
C VAL A 457 -16.66 6.77 24.76
N CYS A 458 -17.30 6.13 23.79
CA CYS A 458 -18.76 5.94 23.80
C CYS A 458 -19.16 4.76 22.89
N GLU A 459 -20.46 4.50 22.87
CA GLU A 459 -21.09 3.52 21.98
C GLU A 459 -22.44 4.07 21.52
N GLY A 460 -22.78 3.88 20.23
CA GLY A 460 -24.04 4.37 19.69
C GLY A 460 -24.22 4.06 18.22
N LYS A 461 -25.38 4.38 17.65
CA LYS A 461 -25.57 4.38 16.19
C LYS A 461 -24.70 5.45 15.56
N LEU A 462 -24.42 5.31 14.26
CA LEU A 462 -23.63 6.32 13.56
C LEU A 462 -24.18 7.74 13.77
N VAL A 463 -25.47 7.94 13.58
CA VAL A 463 -26.13 9.26 13.73
C VAL A 463 -25.96 9.86 15.13
N ASP A 464 -25.96 9.05 16.16
CA ASP A 464 -25.85 9.49 17.55
C ASP A 464 -24.40 9.90 17.92
N ILE A 465 -23.40 9.32 17.24
CA ILE A 465 -21.97 9.58 17.49
C ILE A 465 -21.36 10.63 16.56
N LEU A 466 -22.03 11.03 15.46
CA LEU A 466 -21.54 12.04 14.51
C LEU A 466 -21.11 13.36 15.19
N PRO A 467 -21.86 13.96 16.16
CA PRO A 467 -21.45 15.20 16.79
C PRO A 467 -20.12 15.07 17.55
N LEU A 468 -19.88 13.92 18.18
CA LEU A 468 -18.60 13.65 18.84
C LEU A 468 -17.46 13.56 17.83
N ILE A 469 -17.66 12.81 16.74
CA ILE A 469 -16.64 12.64 15.69
C ILE A 469 -16.24 14.00 15.09
N LYS A 470 -17.23 14.86 14.78
CA LYS A 470 -17.00 16.23 14.29
C LYS A 470 -16.14 17.04 15.24
N LYS A 471 -16.53 17.07 16.52
CA LYS A 471 -15.78 17.78 17.56
C LYS A 471 -14.33 17.31 17.60
N VAL A 472 -14.11 16.01 17.61
CA VAL A 472 -12.75 15.42 17.63
C VAL A 472 -11.97 15.77 16.37
N CYS A 473 -12.58 15.75 15.20
CA CYS A 473 -11.93 16.17 13.94
C CYS A 473 -11.47 17.63 14.02
N VAL A 474 -12.30 18.54 14.53
CA VAL A 474 -11.93 19.94 14.72
C VAL A 474 -10.77 20.09 15.70
N ASP A 475 -10.80 19.38 16.82
CA ASP A 475 -9.75 19.47 17.84
C ASP A 475 -8.41 18.91 17.32
N LEU A 476 -8.44 17.79 16.61
CA LEU A 476 -7.25 17.20 15.96
C LEU A 476 -6.69 18.11 14.86
N ASN A 477 -7.56 18.76 14.08
CA ASN A 477 -7.13 19.64 13.00
C ASN A 477 -6.39 20.89 13.54
N LYS A 478 -6.78 21.42 14.71
CA LYS A 478 -6.10 22.56 15.37
C LYS A 478 -4.69 22.22 15.87
N THR A 479 -4.42 20.95 16.17
CA THR A 479 -3.14 20.51 16.74
C THR A 479 -2.11 20.10 15.68
N LYS A 480 -2.51 19.99 14.40
CA LYS A 480 -1.62 19.63 13.29
C LYS A 480 -0.99 20.91 12.71
N PRO A 481 0.33 20.93 12.44
CA PRO A 481 0.96 22.05 11.76
C PRO A 481 0.38 22.23 10.35
N GLU A 482 0.30 23.49 9.91
CA GLU A 482 -0.11 23.88 8.57
C GLU A 482 0.85 23.33 7.48
#